data_44ecbd6dca4a678139db8f0cb90e0f01
#
_entry.id   44ecbd6dca4a678139db8f0cb90e0f01
#
_cell.length_a   1.000
_cell.length_b   1.000
_cell.length_c   1.000
_cell.angle_alpha   90.00
_cell.angle_beta   90.00
_cell.angle_gamma   90.00
#
_symmetry.space_group_name_H-M   'P 1'
#
loop_
_entity.id
_entity.type
_entity.pdbx_description
1 polymer ?
#
loop_
_entity_poly.entity_id
_entity_poly.type
_entity_poly.pdbx_seq_one_letter_code
_entity_poly.pdbx_strand_id
1 'polypeptide(L)'
;AETYGGDQPAGALEAIRGKVVGACPYRLTGDLSPMVEGGASGLERSQTYNVPGENPLDADARTYSAIETACLDLIGKTVGKPVCDLIGGRVRDKVAFSAYPFYKHAGGGGEGDDLRDDEYGEALSPESLVEQVQQMRAKYGFGSIKFKGGVLEPEIEIETLRQLRQALGQAVPLRIDPNCAWSLDTSVKVGQELAGELSDGGYLEDPCVGLDGMAEVRRRLLVDGIETPLASNVAVTSFGDIPEAVRLDAVQVVLCD
;
A
#
# COMPACT_ATOMS: atom_id res chain seq x y z
N ALA A 1 -1.37 17.98 -4.19
CA ALA A 1 -1.63 16.85 -3.31
C ALA A 1 -2.81 16.06 -3.85
N GLU A 2 -2.81 14.78 -3.66
CA GLU A 2 -3.89 13.87 -4.03
C GLU A 2 -4.38 13.14 -2.78
N THR A 3 -5.63 12.72 -2.81
CA THR A 3 -6.24 11.82 -1.84
C THR A 3 -7.17 10.86 -2.58
N TYR A 4 -7.67 9.83 -1.92
CA TYR A 4 -8.64 8.93 -2.53
C TYR A 4 -9.88 9.70 -2.98
N GLY A 5 -10.42 9.33 -4.16
CA GLY A 5 -11.65 9.90 -4.69
C GLY A 5 -12.89 9.42 -3.94
N GLY A 6 -14.03 10.09 -4.20
CA GLY A 6 -15.33 9.73 -3.67
C GLY A 6 -15.98 10.86 -2.85
N ASP A 7 -17.23 10.66 -2.51
CA ASP A 7 -18.07 11.69 -1.84
C ASP A 7 -17.61 11.97 -0.40
N GLN A 8 -17.12 10.95 0.32
CA GLN A 8 -16.70 11.08 1.71
C GLN A 8 -15.43 11.94 1.86
N PRO A 9 -14.31 11.70 1.13
CA PRO A 9 -13.16 12.58 1.17
C PRO A 9 -13.46 13.99 0.67
N ALA A 10 -14.28 14.15 -0.35
CA ALA A 10 -14.71 15.45 -0.84
C ALA A 10 -15.51 16.22 0.22
N GLY A 11 -16.44 15.54 0.91
CA GLY A 11 -17.20 16.11 2.01
C GLY A 11 -16.32 16.53 3.20
N ALA A 12 -15.31 15.74 3.56
CA ALA A 12 -14.37 16.05 4.63
C ALA A 12 -13.52 17.29 4.28
N LEU A 13 -13.02 17.40 3.04
CA LEU A 13 -12.29 18.56 2.55
C LEU A 13 -13.16 19.84 2.55
N GLU A 14 -14.42 19.73 2.10
CA GLU A 14 -15.34 20.87 2.12
C GLU A 14 -15.66 21.33 3.55
N ALA A 15 -15.82 20.41 4.49
CA ALA A 15 -16.09 20.73 5.90
C ALA A 15 -14.98 21.59 6.55
N ILE A 16 -13.74 21.40 6.16
CA ILE A 16 -12.60 22.18 6.70
C ILE A 16 -12.19 23.36 5.82
N ARG A 17 -12.83 23.55 4.68
CA ARG A 17 -12.50 24.62 3.71
C ARG A 17 -12.35 25.99 4.37
N GLY A 18 -13.26 26.35 5.26
CA GLY A 18 -13.23 27.64 5.97
C GLY A 18 -12.02 27.83 6.88
N LYS A 19 -11.39 26.73 7.32
CA LYS A 19 -10.14 26.78 8.11
C LYS A 19 -8.90 26.86 7.22
N VAL A 20 -8.99 26.35 5.99
CA VAL A 20 -7.86 26.22 5.06
C VAL A 20 -7.71 27.46 4.17
N VAL A 21 -8.83 27.97 3.62
CA VAL A 21 -8.78 29.11 2.69
C VAL A 21 -8.36 30.39 3.41
N GLY A 22 -7.25 30.97 2.94
CA GLY A 22 -6.66 32.17 3.55
C GLY A 22 -5.79 31.93 4.78
N ALA A 23 -5.64 30.67 5.22
CA ALA A 23 -4.76 30.30 6.32
C ALA A 23 -3.28 30.35 5.91
N CYS A 24 -2.41 30.53 6.88
CA CYS A 24 -0.95 30.48 6.67
C CYS A 24 -0.48 29.01 6.64
N PRO A 25 0.14 28.52 5.55
CA PRO A 25 0.56 27.12 5.44
C PRO A 25 1.56 26.69 6.52
N TYR A 26 2.37 27.61 7.06
CA TYR A 26 3.29 27.32 8.17
C TYR A 26 2.60 27.02 9.50
N ARG A 27 1.36 27.43 9.67
CA ARG A 27 0.59 27.20 10.90
C ARG A 27 -0.47 26.12 10.73
N LEU A 28 -0.94 25.95 9.50
CA LEU A 28 -2.09 25.12 9.19
C LEU A 28 -1.87 23.64 9.59
N THR A 29 -0.66 23.12 9.40
CA THR A 29 -0.33 21.75 9.82
C THR A 29 -0.50 21.54 11.32
N GLY A 30 -0.04 22.49 12.14
CA GLY A 30 -0.25 22.45 13.59
C GLY A 30 -1.71 22.72 14.01
N ASP A 31 -2.38 23.64 13.32
CA ASP A 31 -3.77 24.00 13.62
C ASP A 31 -4.77 22.85 13.29
N LEU A 32 -4.40 21.95 12.37
CA LEU A 32 -5.20 20.78 11.98
C LEU A 32 -4.77 19.47 12.66
N SER A 33 -3.62 19.42 13.33
CA SER A 33 -3.11 18.20 13.96
C SER A 33 -4.11 17.54 14.93
N PRO A 34 -4.98 18.24 15.66
CA PRO A 34 -6.00 17.62 16.50
C PRO A 34 -6.98 16.72 15.75
N MET A 35 -7.11 16.86 14.43
CA MET A 35 -7.93 15.96 13.62
C MET A 35 -7.38 14.52 13.61
N VAL A 36 -6.08 14.35 13.88
CA VAL A 36 -5.40 13.05 13.83
C VAL A 36 -5.28 12.43 15.23
N GLU A 37 -5.27 13.25 16.28
CA GLU A 37 -5.04 12.82 17.67
C GLU A 37 -6.17 11.95 18.27
N GLY A 38 -7.36 11.95 17.66
CA GLY A 38 -8.54 11.20 18.10
C GLY A 38 -8.76 9.86 17.37
N GLY A 39 -7.79 9.37 16.60
CA GLY A 39 -7.94 8.15 15.80
C GLY A 39 -8.25 6.90 16.65
N ALA A 40 -9.13 6.02 16.14
CA ALA A 40 -9.49 4.76 16.76
C ALA A 40 -8.27 3.84 16.98
N SER A 41 -8.35 2.97 17.99
CA SER A 41 -7.30 1.98 18.25
C SER A 41 -7.11 1.03 17.06
N GLY A 42 -5.89 0.53 16.84
CA GLY A 42 -5.57 -0.38 15.73
C GLY A 42 -6.49 -1.60 15.63
N LEU A 43 -7.06 -2.06 16.75
CA LEU A 43 -8.00 -3.19 16.80
C LEU A 43 -9.34 -2.89 16.10
N GLU A 44 -9.87 -1.68 16.23
CA GLU A 44 -11.13 -1.27 15.57
C GLU A 44 -10.92 -1.04 14.07
N ARG A 45 -9.71 -0.63 13.69
CA ARG A 45 -9.34 -0.41 12.29
C ARG A 45 -9.23 -1.72 11.50
N SER A 46 -8.69 -2.78 12.10
CA SER A 46 -8.45 -4.05 11.41
C SER A 46 -9.73 -4.82 11.01
N GLN A 47 -10.88 -4.45 11.54
CA GLN A 47 -12.15 -5.14 11.26
C GLN A 47 -12.90 -4.62 10.01
N THR A 48 -12.46 -3.50 9.43
CA THR A 48 -13.25 -2.78 8.41
C THR A 48 -12.69 -2.87 6.99
N TYR A 49 -11.64 -3.64 6.78
CA TYR A 49 -10.91 -3.55 5.51
C TYR A 49 -11.03 -4.73 4.59
N ASN A 50 -11.70 -4.52 3.48
CA ASN A 50 -11.52 -5.32 2.26
C ASN A 50 -11.36 -4.46 0.99
N VAL A 51 -11.40 -3.14 1.09
CA VAL A 51 -11.31 -2.26 -0.09
C VAL A 51 -10.29 -1.16 0.14
N PRO A 52 -9.26 -1.04 -0.69
CA PRO A 52 -8.31 0.08 -0.63
C PRO A 52 -9.06 1.41 -0.71
N GLY A 53 -8.84 2.26 0.27
CA GLY A 53 -9.45 3.58 0.28
C GLY A 53 -10.72 3.76 1.11
N GLU A 54 -11.34 2.69 1.60
CA GLU A 54 -12.56 2.79 2.43
C GLU A 54 -12.28 2.58 3.93
N ASN A 55 -11.59 3.51 4.57
CA ASN A 55 -11.52 3.54 6.03
C ASN A 55 -12.25 4.76 6.58
N PRO A 56 -13.46 4.61 7.11
CA PRO A 56 -14.18 5.73 7.74
C PRO A 56 -13.40 6.35 8.91
N LEU A 57 -12.57 5.56 9.59
CA LEU A 57 -11.82 5.99 10.76
C LEU A 57 -10.59 6.85 10.41
N ASP A 58 -10.12 6.79 9.15
CA ASP A 58 -8.95 7.56 8.67
C ASP A 58 -9.33 8.74 7.77
N ALA A 59 -10.61 9.05 7.62
CA ALA A 59 -11.04 10.18 6.78
C ALA A 59 -10.37 11.50 7.22
N ASP A 60 -10.28 11.72 8.52
CA ASP A 60 -9.64 12.92 9.07
C ASP A 60 -8.12 12.89 8.87
N ALA A 61 -7.45 11.75 9.09
CA ALA A 61 -6.02 11.60 8.88
C ALA A 61 -5.66 11.78 7.39
N ARG A 62 -6.45 11.23 6.48
CA ARG A 62 -6.26 11.41 5.03
C ARG A 62 -6.49 12.84 4.58
N THR A 63 -7.53 13.50 5.11
CA THR A 63 -7.81 14.90 4.85
C THR A 63 -6.65 15.77 5.35
N TYR A 64 -6.15 15.50 6.55
CA TYR A 64 -4.99 16.17 7.12
C TYR A 64 -3.75 15.97 6.24
N SER A 65 -3.42 14.72 5.90
CA SER A 65 -2.25 14.36 5.08
C SER A 65 -2.26 15.06 3.72
N ALA A 66 -3.40 15.11 3.04
CA ALA A 66 -3.52 15.80 1.76
C ALA A 66 -3.21 17.31 1.88
N ILE A 67 -3.72 17.94 2.93
CA ILE A 67 -3.49 19.37 3.19
C ILE A 67 -2.05 19.63 3.63
N GLU A 68 -1.50 18.80 4.53
CA GLU A 68 -0.12 18.91 4.98
C GLU A 68 0.85 18.78 3.79
N THR A 69 0.64 17.80 2.93
CA THR A 69 1.44 17.61 1.70
C THR A 69 1.38 18.85 0.80
N ALA A 70 0.19 19.43 0.61
CA ALA A 70 0.02 20.65 -0.17
C ALA A 70 0.71 21.86 0.47
N CYS A 71 0.65 21.99 1.80
CA CYS A 71 1.35 23.04 2.54
C CYS A 71 2.87 22.91 2.42
N LEU A 72 3.41 21.70 2.57
CA LEU A 72 4.84 21.43 2.42
C LEU A 72 5.33 21.78 1.00
N ASP A 73 4.58 21.39 -0.03
CA ASP A 73 4.89 21.72 -1.41
C ASP A 73 4.88 23.24 -1.65
N LEU A 74 3.85 23.94 -1.14
CA LEU A 74 3.74 25.40 -1.23
C LEU A 74 4.88 26.12 -0.50
N ILE A 75 5.21 25.70 0.71
CA ILE A 75 6.33 26.23 1.49
C ILE A 75 7.63 26.01 0.74
N GLY A 76 7.89 24.79 0.28
CA GLY A 76 9.10 24.43 -0.45
C GLY A 76 9.28 25.27 -1.70
N LYS A 77 8.23 25.46 -2.50
CA LYS A 77 8.23 26.32 -3.69
C LYS A 77 8.52 27.79 -3.31
N THR A 78 7.94 28.27 -2.22
CA THR A 78 8.13 29.65 -1.77
C THR A 78 9.57 29.94 -1.35
N VAL A 79 10.22 28.98 -0.67
CA VAL A 79 11.60 29.15 -0.18
C VAL A 79 12.66 28.55 -1.12
N GLY A 80 12.25 27.98 -2.26
CA GLY A 80 13.15 27.38 -3.25
C GLY A 80 13.84 26.11 -2.76
N LYS A 81 13.15 25.30 -1.93
CA LYS A 81 13.66 24.06 -1.35
C LYS A 81 12.76 22.87 -1.67
N PRO A 82 13.31 21.69 -1.95
CA PRO A 82 12.50 20.48 -2.03
C PRO A 82 11.91 20.10 -0.67
N VAL A 83 10.78 19.39 -0.65
CA VAL A 83 10.11 19.00 0.60
C VAL A 83 11.04 18.21 1.52
N CYS A 84 11.90 17.35 1.00
CA CYS A 84 12.85 16.60 1.82
C CYS A 84 13.77 17.51 2.68
N ASP A 85 14.11 18.69 2.18
CA ASP A 85 14.93 19.65 2.95
C ASP A 85 14.11 20.33 4.09
N LEU A 86 12.78 20.35 3.98
CA LEU A 86 11.90 20.88 5.02
C LEU A 86 11.66 19.90 6.16
N ILE A 87 11.74 18.60 5.88
CA ILE A 87 11.44 17.52 6.83
C ILE A 87 12.68 16.78 7.35
N GLY A 88 13.84 17.42 7.37
CA GLY A 88 15.05 16.86 7.98
C GLY A 88 16.23 16.67 7.04
N GLY A 89 16.07 16.96 5.75
CA GLY A 89 17.13 16.88 4.76
C GLY A 89 17.15 15.60 3.94
N ARG A 90 17.80 15.68 2.78
CA ARG A 90 17.91 14.57 1.85
C ARG A 90 18.88 13.50 2.38
N VAL A 91 18.36 12.27 2.53
CA VAL A 91 19.14 11.10 2.98
C VAL A 91 19.65 10.28 1.79
N ARG A 92 18.96 10.33 0.63
CA ARG A 92 19.33 9.59 -0.60
C ARG A 92 19.06 10.45 -1.82
N ASP A 93 19.85 10.22 -2.88
CA ASP A 93 19.66 10.89 -4.17
C ASP A 93 18.62 10.17 -5.06
N LYS A 94 18.42 8.88 -4.83
CA LYS A 94 17.51 8.04 -5.61
C LYS A 94 16.69 7.15 -4.68
N VAL A 95 15.42 6.99 -4.99
CA VAL A 95 14.49 6.05 -4.34
C VAL A 95 14.06 5.02 -5.36
N ALA A 96 14.23 3.74 -5.03
CA ALA A 96 13.77 2.64 -5.88
C ALA A 96 12.25 2.48 -5.75
N PHE A 97 11.57 2.32 -6.88
CA PHE A 97 10.16 2.02 -6.95
C PHE A 97 9.92 0.59 -7.43
N SER A 98 8.83 -0.01 -6.98
CA SER A 98 8.31 -1.28 -7.49
C SER A 98 7.31 -1.02 -8.61
N ALA A 99 7.26 -1.90 -9.64
CA ALA A 99 6.06 -2.00 -10.44
C ALA A 99 4.93 -2.53 -9.55
N TYR A 100 3.73 -1.95 -9.70
CA TYR A 100 2.57 -2.32 -8.91
C TYR A 100 1.42 -2.72 -9.85
N PRO A 101 1.46 -3.95 -10.42
CA PRO A 101 0.43 -4.43 -11.30
C PRO A 101 -0.83 -4.84 -10.52
N PHE A 102 -1.97 -4.68 -11.19
CA PHE A 102 -3.30 -5.06 -10.74
C PHE A 102 -3.97 -5.89 -11.82
N TYR A 103 -4.84 -6.82 -11.42
CA TYR A 103 -5.86 -7.31 -12.36
C TYR A 103 -6.76 -6.15 -12.75
N LYS A 104 -6.97 -5.97 -14.03
CA LYS A 104 -7.79 -4.87 -14.54
C LYS A 104 -8.51 -5.24 -15.84
N HIS A 105 -9.70 -4.71 -16.00
CA HIS A 105 -10.37 -4.69 -17.30
C HIS A 105 -9.71 -3.69 -18.25
N ALA A 106 -10.03 -3.81 -19.54
CA ALA A 106 -9.60 -2.81 -20.52
C ALA A 106 -10.14 -1.41 -20.15
N GLY A 107 -9.32 -0.40 -20.35
CA GLY A 107 -9.63 1.00 -20.09
C GLY A 107 -8.61 1.68 -19.19
N GLY A 108 -8.27 2.92 -19.51
CA GLY A 108 -7.27 3.71 -18.79
C GLY A 108 -7.78 4.43 -17.54
N GLY A 109 -9.08 4.28 -17.22
CA GLY A 109 -9.73 5.01 -16.14
C GLY A 109 -10.00 6.48 -16.44
N GLY A 110 -10.55 7.19 -15.46
CA GLY A 110 -11.03 8.55 -15.61
C GLY A 110 -12.45 8.62 -16.17
N GLU A 111 -13.07 9.79 -16.12
CA GLU A 111 -14.41 10.06 -16.65
C GLU A 111 -14.43 11.41 -17.37
N GLY A 112 -15.27 11.54 -18.41
CA GLY A 112 -15.43 12.78 -19.16
C GLY A 112 -14.11 13.31 -19.72
N ASP A 113 -13.73 14.54 -19.36
CA ASP A 113 -12.52 15.21 -19.85
C ASP A 113 -11.23 14.64 -19.22
N ASP A 114 -11.34 13.82 -18.15
CA ASP A 114 -10.22 13.15 -17.49
C ASP A 114 -9.99 11.73 -18.02
N LEU A 115 -10.71 11.28 -19.04
CA LEU A 115 -10.54 9.96 -19.64
C LEU A 115 -9.09 9.77 -20.11
N ARG A 116 -8.49 8.65 -19.71
CA ARG A 116 -7.10 8.30 -20.02
C ARG A 116 -7.04 7.14 -21.00
N ASP A 117 -6.02 7.15 -21.84
CA ASP A 117 -5.72 6.01 -22.71
C ASP A 117 -5.32 4.79 -21.87
N ASP A 118 -5.71 3.61 -22.32
CA ASP A 118 -5.28 2.34 -21.73
C ASP A 118 -3.91 1.94 -22.29
N GLU A 119 -2.86 2.27 -21.56
CA GLU A 119 -1.50 2.00 -21.98
C GLU A 119 -1.14 0.51 -21.99
N TYR A 120 -1.76 -0.29 -21.10
CA TYR A 120 -1.35 -1.68 -20.85
C TYR A 120 -2.40 -2.72 -21.27
N GLY A 121 -3.61 -2.30 -21.61
CA GLY A 121 -4.71 -3.19 -21.96
C GLY A 121 -5.29 -3.95 -20.76
N GLU A 122 -6.10 -4.95 -21.05
CA GLU A 122 -6.70 -5.83 -20.06
C GLU A 122 -5.65 -6.76 -19.44
N ALA A 123 -5.73 -6.99 -18.13
CA ALA A 123 -4.90 -7.93 -17.41
C ALA A 123 -5.75 -8.74 -16.42
N LEU A 124 -6.38 -9.82 -16.89
CA LEU A 124 -7.25 -10.72 -16.09
C LEU A 124 -6.73 -12.16 -16.08
N SER A 125 -5.54 -12.42 -16.65
CA SER A 125 -4.90 -13.73 -16.60
C SER A 125 -3.44 -13.61 -16.16
N PRO A 126 -2.81 -14.72 -15.70
CA PRO A 126 -1.39 -14.73 -15.39
C PRO A 126 -0.52 -14.20 -16.54
N GLU A 127 -0.79 -14.63 -17.78
CA GLU A 127 -0.02 -14.26 -18.97
C GLU A 127 -0.11 -12.76 -19.26
N SER A 128 -1.32 -12.20 -19.24
CA SER A 128 -1.53 -10.76 -19.49
C SER A 128 -0.90 -9.89 -18.41
N LEU A 129 -0.91 -10.35 -17.15
CA LEU A 129 -0.26 -9.63 -16.05
C LEU A 129 1.27 -9.67 -16.16
N VAL A 130 1.85 -10.80 -16.57
CA VAL A 130 3.29 -10.92 -16.86
C VAL A 130 3.70 -9.98 -17.97
N GLU A 131 2.93 -9.92 -19.07
CA GLU A 131 3.18 -8.99 -20.17
C GLU A 131 3.15 -7.53 -19.71
N GLN A 132 2.13 -7.14 -18.93
CA GLN A 132 2.04 -5.80 -18.35
C GLN A 132 3.27 -5.46 -17.51
N VAL A 133 3.72 -6.37 -16.64
CA VAL A 133 4.91 -6.17 -15.80
C VAL A 133 6.17 -6.02 -16.65
N GLN A 134 6.33 -6.80 -17.71
CA GLN A 134 7.47 -6.68 -18.63
C GLN A 134 7.48 -5.32 -19.31
N GLN A 135 6.33 -4.83 -19.78
CA GLN A 135 6.18 -3.50 -20.37
C GLN A 135 6.53 -2.39 -19.35
N MET A 136 6.00 -2.47 -18.12
CA MET A 136 6.33 -1.52 -17.05
C MET A 136 7.82 -1.50 -16.74
N ARG A 137 8.46 -2.65 -16.65
CA ARG A 137 9.90 -2.75 -16.40
C ARG A 137 10.74 -2.21 -17.54
N ALA A 138 10.36 -2.51 -18.79
CA ALA A 138 11.04 -1.99 -19.96
C ALA A 138 10.97 -0.45 -20.04
N LYS A 139 9.81 0.12 -19.68
CA LYS A 139 9.58 1.56 -19.72
C LYS A 139 10.22 2.33 -18.56
N TYR A 140 10.12 1.82 -17.35
CA TYR A 140 10.47 2.56 -16.13
C TYR A 140 11.68 2.01 -15.38
N GLY A 141 12.16 0.80 -15.72
CA GLY A 141 13.32 0.20 -15.07
C GLY A 141 13.06 -0.30 -13.65
N PHE A 142 11.82 -0.67 -13.30
CA PHE A 142 11.50 -1.19 -11.98
C PHE A 142 12.33 -2.43 -11.61
N GLY A 143 12.96 -2.39 -10.44
CA GLY A 143 13.81 -3.46 -9.93
C GLY A 143 13.07 -4.50 -9.07
N SER A 144 11.83 -4.24 -8.68
CA SER A 144 10.99 -5.12 -7.86
C SER A 144 9.54 -5.03 -8.28
N ILE A 145 8.74 -6.03 -7.90
CA ILE A 145 7.31 -6.10 -8.23
C ILE A 145 6.52 -6.27 -6.93
N LYS A 146 5.49 -5.46 -6.74
CA LYS A 146 4.43 -5.65 -5.76
C LYS A 146 3.13 -5.94 -6.50
N PHE A 147 2.62 -7.15 -6.40
CA PHE A 147 1.40 -7.58 -7.07
C PHE A 147 0.20 -7.40 -6.14
N LYS A 148 -0.88 -6.79 -6.62
CA LYS A 148 -2.14 -6.67 -5.89
C LYS A 148 -2.95 -7.95 -6.05
N GLY A 149 -2.95 -8.77 -5.00
CA GLY A 149 -3.72 -10.00 -4.89
C GLY A 149 -5.06 -9.81 -4.18
N GLY A 150 -5.71 -10.92 -3.86
CA GLY A 150 -7.02 -10.92 -3.19
C GLY A 150 -8.19 -10.57 -4.12
N VAL A 151 -8.00 -10.64 -5.43
CA VAL A 151 -8.97 -10.26 -6.47
C VAL A 151 -9.55 -11.48 -7.17
N LEU A 152 -8.70 -12.44 -7.54
CA LEU A 152 -9.11 -13.68 -8.20
C LEU A 152 -8.98 -14.85 -7.23
N GLU A 153 -9.35 -16.05 -7.71
CA GLU A 153 -9.14 -17.27 -6.93
C GLU A 153 -7.64 -17.44 -6.58
N PRO A 154 -7.32 -17.86 -5.37
CA PRO A 154 -5.93 -17.97 -4.89
C PRO A 154 -5.02 -18.79 -5.80
N GLU A 155 -5.56 -19.83 -6.46
CA GLU A 155 -4.83 -20.67 -7.40
C GLU A 155 -4.35 -19.91 -8.64
N ILE A 156 -5.16 -18.97 -9.13
CA ILE A 156 -4.81 -18.11 -10.27
C ILE A 156 -3.71 -17.11 -9.84
N GLU A 157 -3.81 -16.58 -8.65
CA GLU A 157 -2.82 -15.63 -8.12
C GLU A 157 -1.46 -16.32 -7.83
N ILE A 158 -1.50 -17.54 -7.31
CA ILE A 158 -0.30 -18.39 -7.15
C ILE A 158 0.36 -18.63 -8.51
N GLU A 159 -0.40 -19.02 -9.52
CA GLU A 159 0.11 -19.22 -10.86
C GLU A 159 0.70 -17.95 -11.46
N THR A 160 0.06 -16.80 -11.21
CA THR A 160 0.57 -15.49 -11.64
C THR A 160 1.95 -15.21 -11.06
N LEU A 161 2.15 -15.43 -9.76
CA LEU A 161 3.45 -15.22 -9.10
C LEU A 161 4.52 -16.21 -9.62
N ARG A 162 4.16 -17.46 -9.91
CA ARG A 162 5.05 -18.45 -10.52
C ARG A 162 5.49 -18.03 -11.92
N GLN A 163 4.55 -17.60 -12.75
CA GLN A 163 4.89 -17.10 -14.09
C GLN A 163 5.71 -15.81 -14.04
N LEU A 164 5.42 -14.89 -13.11
CA LEU A 164 6.26 -13.72 -12.87
C LEU A 164 7.68 -14.14 -12.47
N ARG A 165 7.84 -15.10 -11.54
CA ARG A 165 9.14 -15.62 -11.13
C ARG A 165 9.89 -16.24 -12.30
N GLN A 166 9.22 -17.04 -13.11
CA GLN A 166 9.81 -17.63 -14.30
C GLN A 166 10.27 -16.57 -15.31
N ALA A 167 9.45 -15.55 -15.56
CA ALA A 167 9.73 -14.50 -16.55
C ALA A 167 10.84 -13.52 -16.09
N LEU A 168 10.95 -13.26 -14.78
CA LEU A 168 11.81 -12.20 -14.23
C LEU A 168 13.10 -12.74 -13.61
N GLY A 169 13.17 -14.03 -13.31
CA GLY A 169 14.30 -14.66 -12.62
C GLY A 169 14.33 -14.41 -11.11
N GLN A 170 15.22 -15.08 -10.39
CA GLN A 170 15.30 -15.08 -8.92
C GLN A 170 15.73 -13.74 -8.33
N ALA A 171 16.51 -12.94 -9.05
CA ALA A 171 17.06 -11.69 -8.53
C ALA A 171 16.04 -10.53 -8.37
N VAL A 172 14.82 -10.69 -8.88
CA VAL A 172 13.78 -9.65 -8.79
C VAL A 172 12.88 -9.94 -7.60
N PRO A 173 12.87 -9.11 -6.55
CA PRO A 173 11.96 -9.26 -5.42
C PRO A 173 10.50 -9.24 -5.88
N LEU A 174 9.73 -10.28 -5.49
CA LEU A 174 8.29 -10.36 -5.71
C LEU A 174 7.57 -10.22 -4.37
N ARG A 175 6.48 -9.49 -4.37
CA ARG A 175 5.62 -9.23 -3.22
C ARG A 175 4.18 -9.38 -3.64
N ILE A 176 3.33 -9.87 -2.74
CA ILE A 176 1.89 -9.96 -2.97
C ILE A 176 1.15 -9.33 -1.80
N ASP A 177 0.10 -8.57 -2.12
CA ASP A 177 -0.70 -7.82 -1.18
C ASP A 177 -2.19 -8.07 -1.46
N PRO A 178 -2.82 -9.03 -0.76
CA PRO A 178 -4.26 -9.28 -0.86
C PRO A 178 -5.11 -8.33 -0.03
N ASN A 179 -4.53 -7.41 0.69
CA ASN A 179 -5.23 -6.39 1.48
C ASN A 179 -6.28 -6.98 2.44
N CYS A 180 -5.88 -7.99 3.22
CA CYS A 180 -6.72 -8.72 4.17
C CYS A 180 -7.88 -9.52 3.55
N ALA A 181 -7.89 -9.74 2.24
CA ALA A 181 -9.01 -10.42 1.57
C ALA A 181 -9.07 -11.93 1.85
N TRP A 182 -7.98 -12.55 2.29
CA TRP A 182 -7.93 -13.99 2.47
C TRP A 182 -8.33 -14.44 3.89
N SER A 183 -8.85 -15.66 3.97
CA SER A 183 -8.96 -16.36 5.24
C SER A 183 -7.58 -16.76 5.78
N LEU A 184 -7.52 -17.08 7.07
CA LEU A 184 -6.30 -17.60 7.69
C LEU A 184 -5.74 -18.81 6.93
N ASP A 185 -6.58 -19.78 6.60
CA ASP A 185 -6.16 -21.01 5.93
C ASP A 185 -5.70 -20.72 4.48
N THR A 186 -6.36 -19.83 3.76
CA THR A 186 -5.94 -19.37 2.43
C THR A 186 -4.58 -18.67 2.51
N SER A 187 -4.38 -17.81 3.51
CA SER A 187 -3.12 -17.08 3.72
C SER A 187 -1.94 -18.02 3.96
N VAL A 188 -2.15 -19.05 4.79
CA VAL A 188 -1.14 -20.09 5.04
C VAL A 188 -0.85 -20.89 3.77
N LYS A 189 -1.89 -21.36 3.07
CA LYS A 189 -1.75 -22.06 1.80
C LYS A 189 -0.93 -21.27 0.79
N VAL A 190 -1.29 -20.02 0.55
CA VAL A 190 -0.58 -19.15 -0.41
C VAL A 190 0.87 -18.94 0.03
N GLY A 191 1.12 -18.70 1.32
CA GLY A 191 2.47 -18.55 1.85
C GLY A 191 3.32 -19.82 1.67
N GLN A 192 2.74 -21.01 1.84
CA GLN A 192 3.39 -22.31 1.59
C GLN A 192 3.72 -22.50 0.10
N GLU A 193 2.74 -22.28 -0.77
CA GLU A 193 2.87 -22.47 -2.22
C GLU A 193 3.84 -21.48 -2.89
N LEU A 194 3.98 -20.28 -2.32
CA LEU A 194 4.82 -19.19 -2.86
C LEU A 194 6.13 -18.98 -2.08
N ALA A 195 6.52 -19.87 -1.19
CA ALA A 195 7.73 -19.72 -0.38
C ALA A 195 9.00 -19.52 -1.24
N GLY A 196 9.09 -20.19 -2.38
CA GLY A 196 10.20 -20.03 -3.32
C GLY A 196 10.15 -18.74 -4.12
N GLU A 197 8.95 -18.31 -4.50
CA GLU A 197 8.71 -17.11 -5.31
C GLU A 197 8.91 -15.83 -4.52
N LEU A 198 8.57 -15.83 -3.23
CA LEU A 198 8.69 -14.68 -2.31
C LEU A 198 10.04 -14.63 -1.59
N SER A 199 11.02 -15.44 -1.99
CA SER A 199 12.38 -15.40 -1.46
C SER A 199 13.12 -14.11 -1.86
N ASP A 200 14.28 -13.84 -1.22
CA ASP A 200 15.22 -12.78 -1.61
C ASP A 200 14.62 -11.37 -1.70
N GLY A 201 14.08 -10.88 -0.59
CA GLY A 201 13.54 -9.52 -0.46
C GLY A 201 12.07 -9.37 -0.87
N GLY A 202 11.40 -10.50 -1.10
CA GLY A 202 9.95 -10.58 -1.18
C GLY A 202 9.29 -10.57 0.19
N TYR A 203 7.99 -10.45 0.20
CA TYR A 203 7.15 -10.58 1.40
C TYR A 203 5.68 -10.85 1.03
N LEU A 204 4.93 -11.28 2.03
CA LEU A 204 3.48 -11.43 1.99
C LEU A 204 2.87 -10.30 2.83
N GLU A 205 2.18 -9.35 2.18
CA GLU A 205 1.61 -8.17 2.81
C GLU A 205 0.15 -8.38 3.15
N ASP A 206 -0.24 -8.06 4.37
CA ASP A 206 -1.62 -8.10 4.87
C ASP A 206 -2.44 -9.30 4.35
N PRO A 207 -1.96 -10.55 4.55
CA PRO A 207 -2.64 -11.73 4.00
C PRO A 207 -4.03 -11.94 4.60
N CYS A 208 -4.21 -11.61 5.87
CA CYS A 208 -5.47 -11.72 6.59
C CYS A 208 -5.64 -10.60 7.61
N VAL A 209 -6.81 -10.52 8.21
CA VAL A 209 -7.18 -9.46 9.15
C VAL A 209 -6.44 -9.57 10.47
N GLY A 210 -5.85 -8.44 10.91
CA GLY A 210 -5.38 -8.20 12.28
C GLY A 210 -4.07 -8.87 12.66
N LEU A 211 -3.44 -8.35 13.72
CA LEU A 211 -2.15 -8.85 14.21
C LEU A 211 -2.19 -10.30 14.68
N ASP A 212 -3.27 -10.72 15.36
CA ASP A 212 -3.42 -12.11 15.81
C ASP A 212 -3.51 -13.10 14.64
N GLY A 213 -4.25 -12.73 13.57
CA GLY A 213 -4.33 -13.51 12.35
C GLY A 213 -2.98 -13.63 11.67
N MET A 214 -2.27 -12.52 11.52
CA MET A 214 -0.92 -12.49 10.92
C MET A 214 0.08 -13.28 11.75
N ALA A 215 0.05 -13.17 13.08
CA ALA A 215 0.89 -13.97 13.97
C ALA A 215 0.64 -15.48 13.80
N GLU A 216 -0.61 -15.89 13.64
CA GLU A 216 -0.95 -17.30 13.41
C GLU A 216 -0.49 -17.78 12.02
N VAL A 217 -0.63 -16.96 10.95
CA VAL A 217 -0.05 -17.24 9.64
C VAL A 217 1.47 -17.43 9.77
N ARG A 218 2.17 -16.48 10.41
CA ARG A 218 3.60 -16.53 10.65
C ARG A 218 4.01 -17.82 11.35
N ARG A 219 3.35 -18.13 12.45
CA ARG A 219 3.61 -19.34 13.24
C ARG A 219 3.46 -20.63 12.43
N ARG A 220 2.42 -20.75 11.61
CA ARG A 220 2.21 -21.94 10.76
C ARG A 220 3.27 -22.05 9.68
N LEU A 221 3.63 -20.96 9.02
CA LEU A 221 4.70 -20.97 8.01
C LEU A 221 6.04 -21.37 8.62
N LEU A 222 6.38 -20.90 9.82
CA LEU A 222 7.60 -21.26 10.52
C LEU A 222 7.66 -22.76 10.91
N VAL A 223 6.52 -23.40 11.20
CA VAL A 223 6.47 -24.86 11.45
C VAL A 223 6.94 -25.64 10.22
N ASP A 224 6.67 -25.13 9.03
CA ASP A 224 7.09 -25.72 7.75
C ASP A 224 8.49 -25.24 7.30
N GLY A 225 9.19 -24.47 8.14
CA GLY A 225 10.51 -23.91 7.83
C GLY A 225 10.48 -22.75 6.83
N ILE A 226 9.32 -22.11 6.65
CA ILE A 226 9.13 -21.00 5.72
C ILE A 226 9.30 -19.69 6.49
N GLU A 227 10.33 -18.91 6.14
CA GLU A 227 10.70 -17.66 6.79
C GLU A 227 10.26 -16.41 6.00
N THR A 228 9.40 -16.56 4.99
CA THR A 228 8.88 -15.42 4.21
C THR A 228 8.38 -14.33 5.15
N PRO A 229 8.90 -13.10 5.05
CA PRO A 229 8.45 -12.00 5.91
C PRO A 229 6.99 -11.67 5.68
N LEU A 230 6.27 -11.33 6.75
CA LEU A 230 4.97 -10.68 6.66
C LEU A 230 5.15 -9.17 6.75
N ALA A 231 4.47 -8.45 5.89
CA ALA A 231 4.44 -6.99 5.88
C ALA A 231 3.04 -6.46 6.18
N SER A 232 2.93 -5.26 6.71
CA SER A 232 1.62 -4.65 6.96
C SER A 232 1.65 -3.13 6.90
N ASN A 233 0.61 -2.55 6.32
CA ASN A 233 0.14 -1.19 6.49
C ASN A 233 -1.30 -1.13 7.03
N VAL A 234 -2.02 -2.25 7.05
CA VAL A 234 -3.41 -2.33 7.55
C VAL A 234 -3.45 -2.67 9.04
N ALA A 235 -2.66 -3.65 9.49
CA ALA A 235 -2.62 -4.04 10.91
C ALA A 235 -1.68 -3.18 11.76
N VAL A 236 -0.74 -2.45 11.14
CA VAL A 236 0.18 -1.52 11.79
C VAL A 236 0.02 -0.15 11.12
N THR A 237 -0.82 0.69 11.69
CA THR A 237 -1.19 2.00 11.13
C THR A 237 -0.59 3.18 11.90
N SER A 238 0.01 2.91 13.04
CA SER A 238 0.63 3.91 13.91
C SER A 238 1.88 3.37 14.59
N PHE A 239 2.73 4.26 15.11
CA PHE A 239 3.87 3.86 15.94
C PHE A 239 3.44 3.09 17.20
N GLY A 240 2.21 3.32 17.70
CA GLY A 240 1.66 2.63 18.85
C GLY A 240 1.38 1.14 18.62
N ASP A 241 1.18 0.72 17.37
CA ASP A 241 0.89 -0.66 16.99
C ASP A 241 2.17 -1.53 16.91
N ILE A 242 3.33 -0.89 16.67
CA ILE A 242 4.62 -1.58 16.47
C ILE A 242 5.03 -2.48 17.64
N PRO A 243 4.94 -2.04 18.92
CA PRO A 243 5.32 -2.90 20.05
C PRO A 243 4.53 -4.21 20.09
N GLU A 244 3.25 -4.16 19.79
CA GLU A 244 2.39 -5.35 19.79
C GLU A 244 2.69 -6.26 18.59
N ALA A 245 2.89 -5.68 17.39
CA ALA A 245 3.29 -6.43 16.21
C ALA A 245 4.61 -7.21 16.43
N VAL A 246 5.58 -6.57 17.09
CA VAL A 246 6.87 -7.20 17.45
C VAL A 246 6.67 -8.27 18.53
N ARG A 247 5.88 -8.00 19.57
CA ARG A 247 5.60 -8.97 20.65
C ARG A 247 4.98 -10.27 20.14
N LEU A 248 4.11 -10.16 19.13
CA LEU A 248 3.42 -11.28 18.51
C LEU A 248 4.24 -11.97 17.40
N ASP A 249 5.38 -11.40 16.99
CA ASP A 249 6.10 -11.77 15.76
C ASP A 249 5.19 -11.77 14.52
N ALA A 250 4.20 -10.87 14.50
CA ALA A 250 3.16 -10.83 13.47
C ALA A 250 3.63 -10.17 12.18
N VAL A 251 4.54 -9.18 12.28
CA VAL A 251 4.99 -8.34 11.17
C VAL A 251 6.50 -8.15 11.24
N GLN A 252 7.19 -8.45 10.14
CA GLN A 252 8.64 -8.25 10.00
C GLN A 252 8.96 -7.00 9.18
N VAL A 253 8.00 -6.49 8.41
CA VAL A 253 8.13 -5.29 7.57
C VAL A 253 6.96 -4.36 7.84
N VAL A 254 7.20 -3.24 8.51
CA VAL A 254 6.20 -2.18 8.68
C VAL A 254 6.25 -1.26 7.46
N LEU A 255 5.11 -1.08 6.82
CA LEU A 255 4.97 -0.18 5.68
C LEU A 255 4.36 1.14 6.18
N CYS A 256 4.99 2.23 5.75
CA CYS A 256 4.58 3.59 6.13
C CYS A 256 3.93 4.27 4.92
N ASP A 257 2.62 4.38 4.90
CA ASP A 257 1.81 5.09 3.90
C ASP A 257 0.73 6.00 4.53
#